data_40306815d15b8736aa638004ee4a15ab
#
_entry.id   40306815d15b8736aa638004ee4a15ab
#
_cell.length_a   1.000
_cell.length_b   1.000
_cell.length_c   1.000
_cell.angle_alpha   90.00
_cell.angle_beta   90.00
_cell.angle_gamma   90.00
#
_symmetry.space_group_name_H-M   'P 1'
#
loop_
_entity.id
_entity.type
_entity.pdbx_description
1 polymer ?
#
loop_
_entity_poly.entity_id
_entity_poly.type
_entity_poly.pdbx_seq_one_letter_code
_entity_poly.pdbx_strand_id
1 'polypeptide(L)'
;MSQKSRKSRPRPSRPAARPVAESPRSRPTLRDVNVREDLAAAAEREGSPAIPVSALIVTTLLVGAYLHLLVLQQMTQLSGGLAMPDSLLFYGQDHIRALSAVMDEDARGQLNWVHKTAGVIFPIAVALTVTAVGAWRLRPAGAKWVVFGLGVLFAVVDICENIAIEQAIAAGGPGAGLAAALTLTRWLLLALLALAVAVMLWAGRRRRRGPAARGA
;
A
#
# COMPACT_ATOMS: atom_id res chain seq x y z
N MET A 1 -55.93 -69.24 -17.08
CA MET A 1 -54.61 -68.58 -16.77
C MET A 1 -54.84 -67.52 -15.71
N SER A 2 -54.48 -67.85 -14.46
CA SER A 2 -54.82 -67.06 -13.28
C SER A 2 -53.59 -66.25 -12.83
N GLN A 3 -53.60 -64.87 -12.90
CA GLN A 3 -52.57 -64.00 -12.41
C GLN A 3 -52.78 -63.76 -10.90
N LYS A 4 -51.85 -64.24 -10.09
CA LYS A 4 -51.78 -63.96 -8.66
C LYS A 4 -51.23 -62.59 -8.41
N SER A 5 -52.07 -61.67 -7.94
CA SER A 5 -51.71 -60.36 -7.43
C SER A 5 -50.80 -60.49 -6.19
N ARG A 6 -49.55 -59.93 -6.28
CA ARG A 6 -48.61 -59.83 -5.15
C ARG A 6 -48.99 -58.61 -4.31
N LYS A 7 -49.53 -58.79 -3.12
CA LYS A 7 -49.76 -57.81 -2.10
C LYS A 7 -48.38 -57.29 -1.61
N SER A 8 -48.06 -55.98 -1.84
CA SER A 8 -46.94 -55.27 -1.28
C SER A 8 -47.14 -55.04 0.24
N ARG A 9 -46.16 -55.48 1.01
CA ARG A 9 -46.09 -55.21 2.46
C ARG A 9 -45.77 -53.74 2.72
N PRO A 10 -46.41 -53.06 3.70
CA PRO A 10 -46.08 -51.70 4.09
C PRO A 10 -44.71 -51.70 4.73
N ARG A 11 -43.90 -50.74 4.30
CA ARG A 11 -42.55 -50.41 4.88
C ARG A 11 -42.76 -49.80 6.27
N PRO A 12 -42.02 -50.20 7.30
CA PRO A 12 -42.12 -49.56 8.61
C PRO A 12 -41.60 -48.12 8.53
N SER A 13 -42.40 -47.21 9.01
CA SER A 13 -42.05 -45.76 9.13
C SER A 13 -40.86 -45.58 10.07
N ARG A 14 -39.79 -44.97 9.52
CA ARG A 14 -38.59 -44.56 10.27
C ARG A 14 -39.00 -43.53 11.30
N PRO A 15 -38.63 -43.68 12.59
CA PRO A 15 -38.94 -42.67 13.60
C PRO A 15 -38.25 -41.34 13.22
N ALA A 16 -38.98 -40.24 13.28
CA ALA A 16 -38.49 -38.91 13.08
C ALA A 16 -37.35 -38.62 14.07
N ALA A 17 -36.15 -38.27 13.56
CA ALA A 17 -35.04 -37.85 14.36
C ALA A 17 -35.48 -36.62 15.18
N ARG A 18 -35.41 -36.70 16.51
CA ARG A 18 -35.59 -35.53 17.39
C ARG A 18 -34.58 -34.47 17.01
N PRO A 19 -35.00 -33.19 16.91
CA PRO A 19 -34.05 -32.10 16.73
C PRO A 19 -33.10 -32.09 17.95
N VAL A 20 -31.80 -32.23 17.68
CA VAL A 20 -30.75 -32.03 18.69
C VAL A 20 -30.82 -30.55 19.06
N ALA A 21 -31.23 -30.27 20.30
CA ALA A 21 -31.18 -28.91 20.85
C ALA A 21 -29.74 -28.39 20.75
N GLU A 22 -29.52 -27.38 19.90
CA GLU A 22 -28.24 -26.65 19.87
C GLU A 22 -28.01 -26.06 21.26
N SER A 23 -26.97 -26.56 21.94
CA SER A 23 -26.50 -25.97 23.19
C SER A 23 -26.19 -24.49 22.93
N PRO A 24 -26.60 -23.57 23.82
CA PRO A 24 -26.26 -22.16 23.67
C PRO A 24 -24.73 -22.02 23.64
N ARG A 25 -24.21 -21.52 22.50
CA ARG A 25 -22.79 -21.23 22.33
C ARG A 25 -22.36 -20.28 23.44
N SER A 26 -21.62 -20.78 24.42
CA SER A 26 -21.02 -19.97 25.46
C SER A 26 -20.18 -18.85 24.80
N ARG A 27 -20.42 -17.61 25.22
CA ARG A 27 -19.60 -16.48 24.74
C ARG A 27 -18.16 -16.72 25.14
N PRO A 28 -17.19 -16.61 24.21
CA PRO A 28 -15.78 -16.79 24.54
C PRO A 28 -15.39 -15.77 25.64
N THR A 29 -14.81 -16.23 26.71
CA THR A 29 -14.26 -15.38 27.78
C THR A 29 -12.80 -15.06 27.46
N LEU A 30 -12.27 -13.95 28.00
CA LEU A 30 -10.86 -13.57 27.79
C LEU A 30 -9.86 -14.64 28.29
N ARG A 31 -10.31 -15.61 29.08
CA ARG A 31 -9.51 -16.76 29.53
C ARG A 31 -9.33 -17.84 28.49
N ASP A 32 -10.20 -17.87 27.47
CA ASP A 32 -10.18 -18.88 26.40
C ASP A 32 -9.33 -18.44 25.20
N VAL A 33 -8.71 -17.24 25.25
CA VAL A 33 -7.85 -16.71 24.18
C VAL A 33 -6.45 -17.30 24.31
N ASN A 34 -6.18 -18.37 23.57
CA ASN A 34 -4.83 -18.91 23.40
C ASN A 34 -4.17 -18.25 22.17
N VAL A 35 -3.48 -17.14 22.39
CA VAL A 35 -2.86 -16.34 21.32
C VAL A 35 -1.96 -17.18 20.39
N ARG A 36 -1.30 -18.23 20.91
CA ARG A 36 -0.46 -19.11 20.09
C ARG A 36 -1.28 -20.03 19.19
N GLU A 37 -2.35 -20.60 19.69
CA GLU A 37 -3.26 -21.47 18.90
C GLU A 37 -4.05 -20.65 17.89
N ASP A 38 -4.50 -19.44 18.27
CA ASP A 38 -5.19 -18.53 17.37
C ASP A 38 -4.27 -18.04 16.25
N LEU A 39 -2.98 -17.75 16.54
CA LEU A 39 -1.99 -17.39 15.53
C LEU A 39 -1.64 -18.57 14.62
N ALA A 40 -1.53 -19.79 15.16
CA ALA A 40 -1.32 -20.99 14.34
C ALA A 40 -2.52 -21.28 13.45
N ALA A 41 -3.74 -21.21 13.98
CA ALA A 41 -4.98 -21.37 13.21
C ALA A 41 -5.17 -20.24 12.19
N ALA A 42 -4.73 -19.03 12.47
CA ALA A 42 -4.73 -17.92 11.52
C ALA A 42 -3.68 -18.12 10.40
N ALA A 43 -2.53 -18.69 10.72
CA ALA A 43 -1.49 -19.03 9.75
C ALA A 43 -1.90 -20.18 8.81
N GLU A 44 -2.66 -21.14 9.32
CA GLU A 44 -3.24 -22.25 8.52
C GLU A 44 -4.42 -21.81 7.65
N ARG A 45 -5.11 -20.73 8.02
CA ARG A 45 -6.13 -20.15 7.15
C ARG A 45 -5.43 -19.48 5.97
N GLU A 46 -5.56 -20.04 4.77
CA GLU A 46 -5.17 -19.35 3.52
C GLU A 46 -5.99 -18.06 3.36
N GLY A 47 -5.58 -17.02 4.10
CA GLY A 47 -6.14 -15.68 4.01
C GLY A 47 -5.90 -15.12 2.62
N SER A 48 -6.92 -14.55 1.99
CA SER A 48 -6.71 -13.86 0.71
C SER A 48 -5.71 -12.72 0.87
N PRO A 49 -4.57 -12.73 0.19
CA PRO A 49 -3.58 -11.63 0.27
C PRO A 49 -4.13 -10.29 -0.24
N ALA A 50 -5.33 -10.29 -0.82
CA ALA A 50 -6.00 -9.08 -1.31
C ALA A 50 -6.29 -8.07 -0.19
N ILE A 51 -6.68 -8.52 1.00
CA ILE A 51 -7.04 -7.63 2.12
C ILE A 51 -5.83 -6.83 2.61
N PRO A 52 -4.72 -7.47 3.05
CA PRO A 52 -3.56 -6.70 3.52
C PRO A 52 -2.92 -5.86 2.42
N VAL A 53 -2.89 -6.35 1.16
CA VAL A 53 -2.36 -5.55 0.05
C VAL A 53 -3.23 -4.34 -0.26
N SER A 54 -4.57 -4.46 -0.24
CA SER A 54 -5.45 -3.30 -0.44
C SER A 54 -5.37 -2.31 0.73
N ALA A 55 -5.27 -2.78 1.97
CA ALA A 55 -5.04 -1.90 3.11
C ALA A 55 -3.74 -1.10 2.96
N LEU A 56 -2.64 -1.76 2.55
CA LEU A 56 -1.35 -1.12 2.33
C LEU A 56 -1.41 -0.07 1.19
N ILE A 57 -2.10 -0.38 0.07
CA ILE A 57 -2.34 0.59 -1.01
C ILE A 57 -3.07 1.82 -0.48
N VAL A 58 -4.18 1.61 0.24
CA VAL A 58 -4.99 2.72 0.80
C VAL A 58 -4.16 3.55 1.77
N THR A 59 -3.41 2.92 2.67
CA THR A 59 -2.53 3.64 3.61
C THR A 59 -1.49 4.46 2.88
N THR A 60 -0.83 3.91 1.86
CA THR A 60 0.17 4.64 1.05
C THR A 60 -0.45 5.84 0.34
N LEU A 61 -1.65 5.70 -0.23
CA LEU A 61 -2.37 6.80 -0.86
C LEU A 61 -2.77 7.87 0.14
N LEU A 62 -3.21 7.50 1.34
CA LEU A 62 -3.55 8.44 2.40
C LEU A 62 -2.34 9.21 2.93
N VAL A 63 -1.21 8.52 3.15
CA VAL A 63 0.05 9.17 3.56
C VAL A 63 0.56 10.11 2.47
N GLY A 64 0.53 9.70 1.21
CA GLY A 64 0.90 10.56 0.08
C GLY A 64 -0.01 11.78 -0.07
N ALA A 65 -1.33 11.59 0.06
CA ALA A 65 -2.29 12.69 0.04
C ALA A 65 -2.07 13.66 1.21
N TYR A 66 -1.88 13.14 2.42
CA TYR A 66 -1.55 13.94 3.59
C TYR A 66 -0.29 14.79 3.36
N LEU A 67 0.80 14.17 2.90
CA LEU A 67 2.07 14.87 2.65
C LEU A 67 1.90 15.96 1.57
N HIS A 68 1.37 15.60 0.39
CA HIS A 68 1.36 16.52 -0.75
C HIS A 68 0.21 17.54 -0.72
N LEU A 69 -0.97 17.18 -0.18
CA LEU A 69 -2.14 18.07 -0.21
C LEU A 69 -2.30 18.91 1.05
N LEU A 70 -1.72 18.48 2.18
CA LEU A 70 -1.85 19.22 3.45
C LEU A 70 -0.50 19.76 3.90
N VAL A 71 0.50 18.90 4.11
CA VAL A 71 1.77 19.31 4.74
C VAL A 71 2.56 20.26 3.83
N LEU A 72 2.76 19.90 2.57
CA LEU A 72 3.53 20.76 1.64
C LEU A 72 2.78 22.06 1.31
N GLN A 73 1.43 22.06 1.34
CA GLN A 73 0.65 23.28 1.22
C GLN A 73 0.83 24.21 2.44
N GLN A 74 0.85 23.64 3.63
CA GLN A 74 1.13 24.40 4.85
C GLN A 74 2.57 24.96 4.83
N MET A 75 3.55 24.19 4.39
CA MET A 75 4.93 24.66 4.23
C MET A 75 5.02 25.79 3.20
N THR A 76 4.26 25.73 2.10
CA THR A 76 4.15 26.81 1.12
C THR A 76 3.64 28.11 1.76
N GLN A 77 2.65 28.03 2.67
CA GLN A 77 2.17 29.20 3.41
C GLN A 77 3.25 29.77 4.35
N LEU A 78 3.96 28.91 5.08
CA LEU A 78 5.04 29.32 6.00
C LEU A 78 6.25 29.92 5.27
N SER A 79 6.43 29.62 3.99
CA SER A 79 7.48 30.20 3.12
C SER A 79 6.99 31.37 2.26
N GLY A 80 6.01 32.13 2.75
CA GLY A 80 5.54 33.34 2.07
C GLY A 80 4.85 33.08 0.73
N GLY A 81 4.29 31.88 0.53
CA GLY A 81 3.63 31.49 -0.71
C GLY A 81 4.53 30.84 -1.76
N LEU A 82 5.83 30.69 -1.47
CA LEU A 82 6.75 29.98 -2.36
C LEU A 82 6.53 28.47 -2.26
N ALA A 83 6.30 27.82 -3.40
CA ALA A 83 6.07 26.37 -3.44
C ALA A 83 7.31 25.61 -2.95
N MET A 84 7.08 24.53 -2.18
CA MET A 84 8.16 23.65 -1.77
C MET A 84 8.74 22.90 -2.97
N PRO A 85 10.07 22.70 -3.03
CA PRO A 85 10.76 21.98 -4.10
C PRO A 85 10.16 20.60 -4.35
N ASP A 86 9.74 19.88 -3.30
CA ASP A 86 9.07 18.58 -3.34
C ASP A 86 7.79 18.57 -4.18
N SER A 87 7.12 19.73 -4.30
CA SER A 87 5.88 19.88 -5.09
C SER A 87 6.13 20.22 -6.55
N LEU A 88 7.35 20.56 -6.90
CA LEU A 88 7.73 21.05 -8.22
C LEU A 88 8.37 19.92 -9.05
N LEU A 89 8.17 19.97 -10.37
CA LEU A 89 8.92 19.10 -11.29
C LEU A 89 10.26 19.73 -11.68
N PHE A 90 10.31 21.07 -11.72
CA PHE A 90 11.49 21.83 -12.11
C PHE A 90 11.63 23.06 -11.22
N TYR A 91 12.82 23.31 -10.74
CA TYR A 91 13.21 24.51 -10.03
C TYR A 91 14.73 24.75 -10.19
N GLY A 92 15.16 25.95 -9.95
CA GLY A 92 16.58 26.34 -10.08
C GLY A 92 17.11 26.96 -8.80
N GLN A 93 18.37 27.39 -8.88
CA GLN A 93 19.07 28.02 -7.77
C GLN A 93 18.36 29.29 -7.25
N ASP A 94 17.74 30.07 -8.15
CA ASP A 94 17.05 31.31 -7.78
C ASP A 94 15.82 31.03 -6.92
N HIS A 95 15.07 29.93 -7.22
CA HIS A 95 13.95 29.50 -6.40
C HIS A 95 14.41 29.08 -4.99
N ILE A 96 15.48 28.29 -4.89
CA ILE A 96 16.03 27.88 -3.59
C ILE A 96 16.58 29.09 -2.82
N ARG A 97 17.22 30.06 -3.50
CA ARG A 97 17.68 31.32 -2.88
C ARG A 97 16.50 32.12 -2.33
N ALA A 98 15.40 32.24 -3.09
CA ALA A 98 14.20 32.92 -2.64
C ALA A 98 13.59 32.24 -1.41
N LEU A 99 13.49 30.90 -1.40
CA LEU A 99 13.04 30.13 -0.24
C LEU A 99 13.97 30.37 0.98
N SER A 100 15.28 30.29 0.77
CA SER A 100 16.25 30.50 1.85
C SER A 100 16.16 31.92 2.46
N ALA A 101 15.77 32.93 1.68
CA ALA A 101 15.63 34.29 2.13
C ALA A 101 14.35 34.52 2.96
N VAL A 102 13.26 33.78 2.72
CA VAL A 102 11.97 33.97 3.40
C VAL A 102 11.74 33.00 4.54
N MET A 103 12.36 31.81 4.53
CA MET A 103 12.23 30.82 5.58
C MET A 103 13.09 31.19 6.79
N ASP A 104 12.45 31.51 7.91
CA ASP A 104 13.08 31.63 9.20
C ASP A 104 13.53 30.28 9.79
N GLU A 105 14.10 30.32 10.99
CA GLU A 105 14.59 29.12 11.67
C GLU A 105 13.48 28.15 12.00
N ASP A 106 12.31 28.65 12.39
CA ASP A 106 11.14 27.82 12.73
C ASP A 106 10.60 27.10 11.50
N ALA A 107 10.45 27.81 10.36
CA ALA A 107 10.01 27.22 9.09
C ALA A 107 11.00 26.16 8.59
N ARG A 108 12.31 26.38 8.71
CA ARG A 108 13.34 25.38 8.38
C ARG A 108 13.30 24.19 9.33
N GLY A 109 13.10 24.42 10.63
CA GLY A 109 12.92 23.37 11.63
C GLY A 109 11.69 22.49 11.33
N GLN A 110 10.58 23.13 10.93
CA GLN A 110 9.37 22.44 10.52
C GLN A 110 9.59 21.58 9.27
N LEU A 111 10.29 22.11 8.25
CA LEU A 111 10.63 21.36 7.04
C LEU A 111 11.48 20.13 7.36
N ASN A 112 12.52 20.31 8.18
CA ASN A 112 13.40 19.22 8.63
C ASN A 112 12.60 18.12 9.37
N TRP A 113 11.65 18.52 10.22
CA TRP A 113 10.77 17.57 10.91
C TRP A 113 9.87 16.80 9.92
N VAL A 114 9.29 17.47 8.94
CA VAL A 114 8.46 16.87 7.88
C VAL A 114 9.28 15.85 7.09
N HIS A 115 10.49 16.19 6.66
CA HIS A 115 11.38 15.30 5.90
C HIS A 115 11.81 14.07 6.71
N LYS A 116 12.07 14.23 8.02
CA LYS A 116 12.44 13.11 8.90
C LYS A 116 11.27 12.23 9.33
N THR A 117 10.04 12.68 9.18
CA THR A 117 8.84 11.93 9.55
C THR A 117 8.06 11.49 8.31
N ALA A 118 7.13 12.29 7.82
CA ALA A 118 6.29 11.94 6.67
C ALA A 118 7.12 11.68 5.40
N GLY A 119 8.22 12.43 5.19
CA GLY A 119 9.17 12.26 4.09
C GLY A 119 10.00 10.97 4.14
N VAL A 120 10.05 10.27 5.29
CA VAL A 120 10.62 8.91 5.40
C VAL A 120 9.53 7.84 5.33
N ILE A 121 8.39 8.09 5.99
CA ILE A 121 7.28 7.12 6.03
C ILE A 121 6.69 6.89 4.64
N PHE A 122 6.52 7.95 3.85
CA PHE A 122 5.92 7.85 2.52
C PHE A 122 6.70 6.94 1.55
N PRO A 123 8.01 7.14 1.31
CA PRO A 123 8.76 6.28 0.38
C PRO A 123 8.86 4.83 0.88
N ILE A 124 8.94 4.59 2.18
CA ILE A 124 8.89 3.23 2.74
C ILE A 124 7.53 2.60 2.46
N ALA A 125 6.42 3.31 2.65
CA ALA A 125 5.08 2.80 2.36
C ALA A 125 4.92 2.48 0.86
N VAL A 126 5.46 3.31 -0.04
CA VAL A 126 5.49 3.03 -1.49
C VAL A 126 6.28 1.76 -1.78
N ALA A 127 7.50 1.63 -1.25
CA ALA A 127 8.35 0.46 -1.45
C ALA A 127 7.68 -0.84 -0.96
N LEU A 128 7.06 -0.81 0.22
CA LEU A 128 6.31 -1.94 0.77
C LEU A 128 5.09 -2.28 -0.09
N THR A 129 4.34 -1.29 -0.53
CA THR A 129 3.15 -1.48 -1.38
C THR A 129 3.52 -2.14 -2.70
N VAL A 130 4.53 -1.62 -3.39
CA VAL A 130 4.99 -2.14 -4.68
C VAL A 130 5.50 -3.58 -4.53
N THR A 131 6.28 -3.84 -3.48
CA THR A 131 6.80 -5.16 -3.15
C THR A 131 5.66 -6.15 -2.85
N ALA A 132 4.68 -5.77 -2.03
CA ALA A 132 3.54 -6.61 -1.68
C ALA A 132 2.67 -6.95 -2.90
N VAL A 133 2.41 -5.96 -3.77
CA VAL A 133 1.69 -6.18 -5.04
C VAL A 133 2.49 -7.09 -5.96
N GLY A 134 3.81 -6.88 -6.09
CA GLY A 134 4.70 -7.72 -6.87
C GLY A 134 4.75 -9.16 -6.38
N ALA A 135 4.90 -9.36 -5.07
CA ALA A 135 4.87 -10.68 -4.45
C ALA A 135 3.55 -11.43 -4.72
N TRP A 136 2.43 -10.71 -4.67
CA TRP A 136 1.10 -11.26 -4.91
C TRP A 136 0.81 -11.58 -6.38
N ARG A 137 1.24 -10.72 -7.32
CA ARG A 137 0.82 -10.78 -8.72
C ARG A 137 1.83 -11.41 -9.66
N LEU A 138 3.12 -11.33 -9.36
CA LEU A 138 4.18 -11.84 -10.21
C LEU A 138 4.51 -13.29 -9.85
N ARG A 139 4.74 -14.13 -10.87
CA ARG A 139 5.18 -15.52 -10.70
C ARG A 139 6.71 -15.66 -10.73
N PRO A 140 7.44 -15.05 -11.71
CA PRO A 140 8.88 -15.20 -11.80
C PRO A 140 9.59 -14.55 -10.61
N ALA A 141 10.52 -15.27 -9.96
CA ALA A 141 11.28 -14.74 -8.83
C ALA A 141 12.11 -13.50 -9.24
N GLY A 142 12.74 -13.52 -10.40
CA GLY A 142 13.50 -12.37 -10.91
C GLY A 142 12.67 -11.10 -11.03
N ALA A 143 11.43 -11.20 -11.54
CA ALA A 143 10.54 -10.04 -11.63
C ALA A 143 10.15 -9.47 -10.26
N LYS A 144 10.00 -10.32 -9.23
CA LYS A 144 9.75 -9.87 -7.86
C LYS A 144 10.93 -9.07 -7.30
N TRP A 145 12.16 -9.56 -7.54
CA TRP A 145 13.37 -8.86 -7.12
C TRP A 145 13.58 -7.53 -7.84
N VAL A 146 13.25 -7.45 -9.14
CA VAL A 146 13.29 -6.17 -9.87
C VAL A 146 12.32 -5.17 -9.26
N VAL A 147 11.06 -5.57 -8.99
CA VAL A 147 10.06 -4.69 -8.39
C VAL A 147 10.47 -4.26 -6.98
N PHE A 148 11.00 -5.17 -6.17
CA PHE A 148 11.56 -4.85 -4.86
C PHE A 148 12.71 -3.83 -4.97
N GLY A 149 13.69 -4.10 -5.86
CA GLY A 149 14.84 -3.21 -6.07
C GLY A 149 14.43 -1.81 -6.53
N LEU A 150 13.44 -1.69 -7.42
CA LEU A 150 12.89 -0.39 -7.84
C LEU A 150 12.18 0.34 -6.69
N GLY A 151 11.46 -0.37 -5.83
CA GLY A 151 10.84 0.21 -4.64
C GLY A 151 11.89 0.74 -3.65
N VAL A 152 12.95 -0.02 -3.41
CA VAL A 152 14.07 0.41 -2.57
C VAL A 152 14.80 1.61 -3.19
N LEU A 153 15.06 1.57 -4.50
CA LEU A 153 15.69 2.68 -5.22
C LEU A 153 14.87 3.97 -5.08
N PHE A 154 13.56 3.88 -5.24
CA PHE A 154 12.66 5.02 -5.02
C PHE A 154 12.83 5.58 -3.60
N ALA A 155 12.79 4.73 -2.57
CA ALA A 155 12.91 5.17 -1.19
C ALA A 155 14.27 5.85 -0.91
N VAL A 156 15.34 5.31 -1.46
CA VAL A 156 16.67 5.93 -1.32
C VAL A 156 16.74 7.28 -2.03
N VAL A 157 16.24 7.39 -3.25
CA VAL A 157 16.24 8.64 -4.03
C VAL A 157 15.42 9.71 -3.32
N ASP A 158 14.23 9.38 -2.80
CA ASP A 158 13.34 10.32 -2.09
C ASP A 158 13.99 10.83 -0.79
N ILE A 159 14.62 9.96 -0.01
CA ILE A 159 15.34 10.37 1.20
C ILE A 159 16.57 11.24 0.86
N CYS A 160 17.32 10.88 -0.19
CA CYS A 160 18.45 11.69 -0.64
C CYS A 160 17.99 13.06 -1.17
N GLU A 161 16.85 13.14 -1.83
CA GLU A 161 16.23 14.39 -2.27
C GLU A 161 15.93 15.30 -1.09
N ASN A 162 15.23 14.79 -0.05
CA ASN A 162 14.91 15.55 1.15
C ASN A 162 16.16 16.18 1.77
N ILE A 163 17.24 15.40 1.90
CA ILE A 163 18.53 15.87 2.42
C ILE A 163 19.14 16.95 1.50
N ALA A 164 19.11 16.74 0.19
CA ALA A 164 19.68 17.68 -0.77
C ALA A 164 18.92 19.02 -0.80
N ILE A 165 17.58 18.99 -0.67
CA ILE A 165 16.75 20.21 -0.57
C ILE A 165 17.11 21.00 0.68
N GLU A 166 17.17 20.34 1.85
CA GLU A 166 17.53 20.99 3.11
C GLU A 166 18.92 21.63 3.04
N GLN A 167 19.91 20.91 2.50
CA GLN A 167 21.26 21.42 2.32
C GLN A 167 21.31 22.61 1.36
N ALA A 168 20.59 22.56 0.25
CA ALA A 168 20.52 23.63 -0.74
C ALA A 168 19.87 24.89 -0.15
N ILE A 169 18.79 24.76 0.64
CA ILE A 169 18.15 25.89 1.35
C ILE A 169 19.09 26.45 2.40
N ALA A 170 19.76 25.63 3.21
CA ALA A 170 20.68 26.06 4.23
C ALA A 170 21.89 26.80 3.65
N ALA A 171 22.37 26.37 2.47
CA ALA A 171 23.48 27.02 1.77
C ALA A 171 23.07 28.28 0.98
N GLY A 172 21.77 28.61 0.89
CA GLY A 172 21.29 29.76 0.12
C GLY A 172 21.42 29.59 -1.40
N GLY A 173 21.20 28.36 -1.90
CA GLY A 173 21.16 28.06 -3.33
C GLY A 173 22.17 27.03 -3.86
N PRO A 174 23.45 27.02 -3.38
CA PRO A 174 24.36 25.96 -3.80
C PRO A 174 23.76 24.55 -3.57
N GLY A 175 23.98 23.65 -4.55
CA GLY A 175 23.39 22.30 -4.49
C GLY A 175 21.99 22.17 -5.10
N ALA A 176 21.32 23.26 -5.47
CA ALA A 176 19.98 23.24 -6.05
C ALA A 176 19.88 22.34 -7.31
N GLY A 177 20.93 22.26 -8.12
CA GLY A 177 20.95 21.40 -9.32
C GLY A 177 20.88 19.90 -8.95
N LEU A 178 21.58 19.47 -7.90
CA LEU A 178 21.49 18.09 -7.42
C LEU A 178 20.09 17.81 -6.84
N ALA A 179 19.59 18.71 -6.00
CA ALA A 179 18.26 18.58 -5.43
C ALA A 179 17.19 18.47 -6.54
N ALA A 180 17.21 19.36 -7.53
CA ALA A 180 16.27 19.31 -8.67
C ALA A 180 16.38 18.04 -9.51
N ALA A 181 17.59 17.52 -9.72
CA ALA A 181 17.78 16.25 -10.42
C ALA A 181 17.19 15.07 -9.65
N LEU A 182 17.36 15.05 -8.31
CA LEU A 182 16.77 14.02 -7.45
C LEU A 182 15.24 14.13 -7.43
N THR A 183 14.68 15.34 -7.36
CA THR A 183 13.24 15.60 -7.44
C THR A 183 12.65 15.04 -8.74
N LEU A 184 13.25 15.35 -9.88
CA LEU A 184 12.78 14.82 -11.17
C LEU A 184 12.88 13.30 -11.20
N THR A 185 13.99 12.73 -10.74
CA THR A 185 14.20 11.27 -10.69
C THR A 185 13.16 10.61 -9.80
N ARG A 186 12.85 11.17 -8.65
CA ARG A 186 11.81 10.69 -7.73
C ARG A 186 10.44 10.66 -8.41
N TRP A 187 10.03 11.75 -9.07
CA TRP A 187 8.75 11.81 -9.77
C TRP A 187 8.64 10.78 -10.89
N LEU A 188 9.72 10.58 -11.68
CA LEU A 188 9.77 9.56 -12.73
C LEU A 188 9.67 8.14 -12.15
N LEU A 189 10.38 7.85 -11.06
CA LEU A 189 10.30 6.56 -10.38
C LEU A 189 8.91 6.32 -9.79
N LEU A 190 8.31 7.32 -9.14
CA LEU A 190 6.96 7.21 -8.59
C LEU A 190 5.93 6.91 -9.68
N ALA A 191 5.99 7.63 -10.81
CA ALA A 191 5.11 7.38 -11.95
C ALA A 191 5.29 5.97 -12.52
N LEU A 192 6.54 5.52 -12.68
CA LEU A 192 6.86 4.16 -13.15
C LEU A 192 6.30 3.10 -12.18
N LEU A 193 6.49 3.27 -10.88
CA LEU A 193 6.01 2.34 -9.86
C LEU A 193 4.47 2.31 -9.81
N ALA A 194 3.82 3.48 -9.88
CA ALA A 194 2.37 3.57 -9.95
C ALA A 194 1.80 2.86 -11.18
N LEU A 195 2.41 3.06 -12.35
CA LEU A 195 2.05 2.36 -13.57
C LEU A 195 2.25 0.85 -13.45
N ALA A 196 3.39 0.42 -12.89
CA ALA A 196 3.67 -1.01 -12.66
C ALA A 196 2.62 -1.65 -11.75
N VAL A 197 2.24 -0.99 -10.64
CA VAL A 197 1.17 -1.45 -9.74
C VAL A 197 -0.16 -1.55 -10.49
N ALA A 198 -0.54 -0.52 -11.25
CA ALA A 198 -1.78 -0.51 -12.03
C ALA A 198 -1.84 -1.66 -13.04
N VAL A 199 -0.75 -1.89 -13.79
CA VAL A 199 -0.63 -2.98 -14.76
C VAL A 199 -0.71 -4.36 -14.07
N MET A 200 0.00 -4.56 -12.97
CA MET A 200 -0.03 -5.81 -12.20
C MET A 200 -1.44 -6.12 -11.69
N LEU A 201 -2.15 -5.13 -11.17
CA LEU A 201 -3.52 -5.29 -10.68
C LEU A 201 -4.50 -5.57 -11.81
N TRP A 202 -4.40 -4.87 -12.93
CA TRP A 202 -5.25 -5.05 -14.09
C TRP A 202 -5.06 -6.41 -14.76
N ALA A 203 -3.81 -6.84 -15.00
CA ALA A 203 -3.50 -8.15 -15.56
C ALA A 203 -4.03 -9.29 -14.68
N GLY A 204 -3.96 -9.14 -13.36
CA GLY A 204 -4.53 -10.09 -12.41
C GLY A 204 -6.07 -10.19 -12.46
N ARG A 205 -6.76 -9.08 -12.76
CA ARG A 205 -8.23 -9.08 -12.94
C ARG A 205 -8.64 -9.80 -14.23
N ARG A 206 -7.91 -9.59 -15.33
CA ARG A 206 -8.19 -10.27 -16.60
C ARG A 206 -8.04 -11.78 -16.51
N ARG A 207 -7.02 -12.28 -15.81
CA ARG A 207 -6.80 -13.73 -15.62
C ARG A 207 -7.94 -14.42 -14.85
N ARG A 208 -8.63 -13.71 -13.96
CA ARG A 208 -9.78 -14.25 -13.21
C ARG A 208 -11.08 -14.29 -14.04
N ARG A 209 -11.19 -13.49 -15.11
CA ARG A 209 -12.39 -13.39 -15.98
C ARG A 209 -12.35 -14.29 -17.21
N GLY A 210 -11.26 -14.95 -17.53
CA GLY A 210 -11.19 -16.00 -18.58
C GLY A 210 -11.09 -17.39 -17.89
N PRO A 211 -11.51 -18.46 -18.46
CA PRO A 211 -12.44 -18.96 -19.42
C PRO A 211 -13.60 -19.79 -18.82
N ALA A 212 -14.43 -19.23 -17.96
CA ALA A 212 -15.68 -19.91 -17.52
C ALA A 212 -16.82 -19.82 -18.56
N ALA A 213 -16.62 -19.06 -19.66
CA ALA A 213 -17.66 -18.78 -20.66
C ALA A 213 -17.57 -19.62 -21.96
N ARG A 214 -16.75 -20.67 -22.02
CA ARG A 214 -16.60 -21.50 -23.24
C ARG A 214 -17.06 -22.96 -23.04
N GLY A 215 -17.92 -23.21 -22.06
CA GLY A 215 -18.45 -24.53 -21.74
C GLY A 215 -19.94 -24.50 -21.41
N ALA A 216 -20.74 -23.77 -22.18
CA ALA A 216 -22.20 -23.86 -22.18
C ALA A 216 -22.67 -23.92 -23.61
#